data_ceac8ce4ee742ab22f7fc24a89698144
#
_entry.id   ceac8ce4ee742ab22f7fc24a89698144
#
_cell.length_a   1.000
_cell.length_b   1.000
_cell.length_c   1.000
_cell.angle_alpha   90.00
_cell.angle_beta   90.00
_cell.angle_gamma   90.00
#
_symmetry.space_group_name_H-M   'P 1'
#
loop_
_entity.id
_entity.type
_entity.pdbx_description
1 polymer ?
#
loop_
_entity_poly.entity_id
_entity_poly.type
_entity_poly.pdbx_seq_one_letter_code
_entity_poly.pdbx_strand_id
1 'polypeptide(L)'
;FRNLMMLLCALTALVSCDESGDKIYLDGFKASNLMASASDVVLSVDNSKDIVLSMAWQNPTLLSSDETKPAGNGVLKTYLQASPSESFAAVKEYSVTDLSKAFTGADLNAAAKDLGLTAGQSSPLYFRIKSQKGANLDAAYSNVCQVKVTPYLIDMSYINILNENKDQVLTKLYSPHSDGVYAGYMNASSWFHIWGKENDGTIWGNVGQDGHVYEMDNTESAWNFWFPGQTGIYYTVVDTKAKEFKPTYIKAMQLNGEGMTYDAPNYAWVKVITTTADNTPINIVATGAEYSKATATDDAAAVVKTMNYTLADGKMTDAATAGSVNIAKAGTYTITVRVSEHSDLTYSIEAGDQTSPEPEANNTLCMFSKDGNTLLAVMNKVSDGVYTCKYKPSAWENFRFIFVGENKDDKQTWYGSDPSDLFKLSTASDCWNIWFKDDVTGGEVTVTADINAMTWKYE
;
A
#
# COMPACT_ATOMS: atom_id res chain seq x y z
N PHE A 1 -97.55 14.00 5.86
CA PHE A 1 -96.82 14.65 4.77
C PHE A 1 -95.29 14.69 5.06
N ARG A 2 -94.88 15.09 6.29
CA ARG A 2 -93.45 15.29 6.64
C ARG A 2 -92.67 13.99 6.66
N ASN A 3 -93.25 12.84 7.03
CA ASN A 3 -92.57 11.52 7.04
C ASN A 3 -92.49 10.86 5.64
N LEU A 4 -93.49 11.20 4.76
CA LEU A 4 -93.46 10.70 3.38
C LEU A 4 -92.41 11.45 2.53
N MET A 5 -92.16 12.70 2.84
CA MET A 5 -91.15 13.52 2.15
C MET A 5 -89.72 13.13 2.58
N MET A 6 -89.48 12.69 3.83
CA MET A 6 -88.18 12.13 4.29
C MET A 6 -87.91 10.76 3.66
N LEU A 7 -88.92 9.91 3.43
CA LEU A 7 -88.77 8.63 2.80
C LEU A 7 -88.47 8.81 1.31
N LEU A 8 -88.99 9.81 0.63
CA LEU A 8 -88.66 10.08 -0.78
C LEU A 8 -87.29 10.67 -0.96
N CYS A 9 -86.77 11.51 -0.04
CA CYS A 9 -85.40 11.99 -0.04
C CYS A 9 -84.38 10.87 0.28
N ALA A 10 -84.78 9.92 1.14
CA ALA A 10 -83.90 8.76 1.43
C ALA A 10 -83.79 7.75 0.25
N LEU A 11 -84.81 7.65 -0.57
CA LEU A 11 -84.78 6.79 -1.76
C LEU A 11 -84.03 7.40 -2.94
N THR A 12 -83.96 8.73 -3.05
CA THR A 12 -83.13 9.40 -4.08
C THR A 12 -81.67 9.48 -3.72
N ALA A 13 -81.26 9.27 -2.46
CA ALA A 13 -79.85 9.19 -2.05
C ALA A 13 -79.19 7.84 -2.33
N LEU A 14 -80.00 6.81 -2.72
CA LEU A 14 -79.46 5.49 -3.07
C LEU A 14 -79.28 5.28 -4.58
N VAL A 15 -79.54 6.26 -5.42
CA VAL A 15 -79.28 6.25 -6.84
C VAL A 15 -78.10 7.20 -7.18
N SER A 16 -77.14 7.28 -6.28
CA SER A 16 -75.92 8.05 -6.54
C SER A 16 -74.79 7.10 -6.91
N CYS A 17 -74.40 7.22 -8.16
CA CYS A 17 -73.14 6.73 -8.74
C CYS A 17 -72.98 5.23 -8.89
N ASP A 18 -73.72 4.69 -9.80
CA ASP A 18 -73.10 3.76 -10.70
C ASP A 18 -72.28 4.58 -11.75
N GLU A 19 -71.12 5.05 -11.34
CA GLU A 19 -70.09 5.49 -12.30
C GLU A 19 -69.54 4.25 -12.95
N SER A 20 -70.32 3.67 -13.86
CA SER A 20 -69.87 2.73 -14.89
C SER A 20 -69.05 3.51 -15.93
N GLY A 21 -68.11 4.32 -15.47
CA GLY A 21 -67.01 4.71 -16.32
C GLY A 21 -66.13 3.50 -16.50
N ASP A 22 -65.91 3.10 -17.73
CA ASP A 22 -64.95 2.02 -18.07
C ASP A 22 -63.64 2.30 -17.34
N LYS A 23 -63.40 1.56 -16.25
CA LYS A 23 -62.15 1.66 -15.52
C LYS A 23 -61.02 1.13 -16.37
N ILE A 24 -60.16 1.99 -16.83
CA ILE A 24 -58.97 1.62 -17.57
C ILE A 24 -57.94 1.17 -16.57
N TYR A 25 -57.45 -0.06 -16.71
CA TYR A 25 -56.42 -0.66 -15.89
C TYR A 25 -55.13 -0.73 -16.65
N LEU A 26 -54.00 -0.68 -15.93
CA LEU A 26 -52.75 -1.13 -16.47
C LEU A 26 -52.78 -2.65 -16.55
N ASP A 27 -52.74 -3.22 -17.76
CA ASP A 27 -52.95 -4.62 -18.05
C ASP A 27 -51.63 -5.42 -18.23
N GLY A 28 -50.52 -4.81 -17.79
CA GLY A 28 -49.21 -5.44 -17.83
C GLY A 28 -48.19 -4.70 -18.67
N PHE A 29 -47.20 -5.44 -19.11
CA PHE A 29 -46.06 -4.94 -19.90
C PHE A 29 -45.82 -5.81 -21.13
N LYS A 30 -45.47 -5.21 -22.25
CA LYS A 30 -44.74 -5.88 -23.31
C LYS A 30 -43.25 -5.86 -22.94
N ALA A 31 -42.62 -7.04 -22.83
CA ALA A 31 -41.24 -7.19 -22.40
C ALA A 31 -40.25 -6.33 -23.21
N SER A 32 -39.24 -5.82 -22.55
CA SER A 32 -38.11 -5.16 -23.21
C SER A 32 -37.16 -6.18 -23.82
N ASN A 33 -36.39 -5.77 -24.82
CA ASN A 33 -35.32 -6.57 -25.39
C ASN A 33 -33.99 -6.12 -24.87
N LEU A 34 -33.23 -7.03 -24.21
CA LEU A 34 -31.88 -6.78 -23.69
C LEU A 34 -30.87 -7.37 -24.67
N MET A 35 -29.79 -6.60 -24.93
CA MET A 35 -28.66 -7.01 -25.75
C MET A 35 -27.37 -6.77 -24.99
N ALA A 36 -26.38 -7.64 -25.20
CA ALA A 36 -25.04 -7.54 -24.68
C ALA A 36 -24.05 -7.26 -25.83
N SER A 37 -23.03 -6.44 -25.59
CA SER A 37 -21.98 -6.11 -26.57
C SER A 37 -20.99 -7.26 -26.79
N ALA A 38 -20.92 -8.22 -25.88
CA ALA A 38 -20.06 -9.40 -25.94
C ALA A 38 -20.76 -10.63 -25.35
N SER A 39 -20.42 -11.82 -25.86
CA SER A 39 -20.90 -13.10 -25.35
C SER A 39 -19.84 -13.85 -24.53
N ASP A 40 -18.59 -13.39 -24.58
CA ASP A 40 -17.46 -13.96 -23.83
C ASP A 40 -16.52 -12.82 -23.41
N VAL A 41 -16.18 -12.74 -22.13
CA VAL A 41 -15.32 -11.69 -21.55
C VAL A 41 -14.29 -12.34 -20.63
N VAL A 42 -13.03 -12.21 -21.02
CA VAL A 42 -11.89 -12.59 -20.18
C VAL A 42 -11.39 -11.35 -19.44
N LEU A 43 -11.49 -11.37 -18.12
CA LEU A 43 -11.08 -10.27 -17.26
C LEU A 43 -9.62 -10.42 -16.82
N SER A 44 -8.92 -9.29 -16.71
CA SER A 44 -7.55 -9.22 -16.21
C SER A 44 -7.34 -7.88 -15.50
N VAL A 45 -6.23 -7.76 -14.77
CA VAL A 45 -5.82 -6.48 -14.16
C VAL A 45 -5.60 -5.42 -15.25
N ASP A 46 -5.06 -5.82 -16.41
CA ASP A 46 -4.73 -4.90 -17.51
C ASP A 46 -5.96 -4.22 -18.11
N ASN A 47 -7.11 -4.95 -18.18
CA ASN A 47 -8.37 -4.39 -18.69
C ASN A 47 -9.32 -3.92 -17.58
N SER A 48 -8.84 -3.80 -16.35
CA SER A 48 -9.68 -3.44 -15.18
C SER A 48 -10.39 -2.09 -15.33
N LYS A 49 -9.76 -1.13 -16.00
CA LYS A 49 -10.30 0.22 -16.24
C LYS A 49 -11.05 0.36 -17.55
N ASP A 50 -10.94 -0.60 -18.45
CA ASP A 50 -11.59 -0.57 -19.75
C ASP A 50 -13.05 -1.00 -19.65
N ILE A 51 -13.91 -0.46 -20.54
CA ILE A 51 -15.28 -0.98 -20.68
C ILE A 51 -15.20 -2.31 -21.43
N VAL A 52 -15.48 -3.40 -20.72
CA VAL A 52 -15.37 -4.76 -21.26
C VAL A 52 -16.73 -5.36 -21.64
N LEU A 53 -17.82 -4.82 -21.10
CA LEU A 53 -19.20 -5.26 -21.40
C LEU A 53 -20.14 -4.06 -21.34
N SER A 54 -20.97 -3.92 -22.35
CA SER A 54 -22.08 -2.97 -22.37
C SER A 54 -23.39 -3.71 -22.59
N MET A 55 -24.38 -3.40 -21.77
CA MET A 55 -25.73 -3.88 -21.87
C MET A 55 -26.62 -2.75 -22.35
N ALA A 56 -27.50 -3.02 -23.32
CA ALA A 56 -28.46 -2.04 -23.85
C ALA A 56 -29.84 -2.69 -23.96
N TRP A 57 -30.88 -1.90 -23.72
CA TRP A 57 -32.27 -2.38 -23.78
C TRP A 57 -33.22 -1.27 -24.23
N GLN A 58 -34.48 -1.68 -24.45
CA GLN A 58 -35.56 -0.76 -24.71
C GLN A 58 -36.50 -0.73 -23.49
N ASN A 59 -37.17 0.40 -23.25
CA ASN A 59 -38.19 0.47 -22.22
C ASN A 59 -39.33 -0.51 -22.55
N PRO A 60 -39.87 -1.23 -21.54
CA PRO A 60 -41.05 -2.03 -21.76
C PRO A 60 -42.25 -1.12 -22.12
N THR A 61 -43.08 -1.56 -23.02
CA THR A 61 -44.33 -0.87 -23.34
C THR A 61 -45.37 -1.24 -22.29
N LEU A 62 -45.98 -0.22 -21.68
CA LEU A 62 -47.11 -0.41 -20.75
C LEU A 62 -48.36 -0.77 -21.58
N LEU A 63 -49.04 -1.81 -21.18
CA LEU A 63 -50.27 -2.23 -21.81
C LEU A 63 -51.49 -1.65 -21.03
N SER A 64 -52.45 -1.14 -21.75
CA SER A 64 -53.73 -0.66 -21.22
C SER A 64 -54.81 -1.69 -21.47
N SER A 65 -55.76 -1.85 -20.55
CA SER A 65 -56.97 -2.67 -20.76
C SER A 65 -57.88 -2.16 -21.87
N ASP A 66 -57.71 -0.90 -22.26
CA ASP A 66 -58.31 -0.30 -23.45
C ASP A 66 -57.18 0.08 -24.42
N GLU A 67 -57.03 -0.68 -25.49
CA GLU A 67 -55.98 -0.47 -26.51
C GLU A 67 -56.06 0.88 -27.19
N THR A 68 -57.19 1.58 -27.12
CA THR A 68 -57.39 2.92 -27.71
C THR A 68 -56.88 4.03 -26.82
N LYS A 69 -56.53 3.72 -25.57
CA LYS A 69 -56.09 4.70 -24.59
C LYS A 69 -54.69 4.40 -24.08
N PRO A 70 -53.81 5.39 -23.98
CA PRO A 70 -52.45 5.18 -23.45
C PRO A 70 -52.48 4.75 -21.99
N ALA A 71 -51.66 3.82 -21.62
CA ALA A 71 -51.40 3.49 -20.23
C ALA A 71 -50.85 4.72 -19.48
N GLY A 72 -51.43 5.01 -18.31
CA GLY A 72 -51.12 6.23 -17.57
C GLY A 72 -49.64 6.43 -17.25
N ASN A 73 -49.22 7.69 -17.23
CA ASN A 73 -47.85 8.10 -16.85
C ASN A 73 -47.59 7.79 -15.39
N GLY A 74 -46.71 6.86 -15.09
CA GLY A 74 -46.24 6.58 -13.74
C GLY A 74 -44.77 6.22 -13.78
N VAL A 75 -44.04 6.46 -12.67
CA VAL A 75 -42.63 6.15 -12.58
C VAL A 75 -42.39 4.66 -12.71
N LEU A 76 -41.70 4.27 -13.76
CA LEU A 76 -41.20 2.93 -13.98
C LEU A 76 -39.85 2.78 -13.30
N LYS A 77 -39.71 1.83 -12.38
CA LYS A 77 -38.40 1.46 -11.82
C LYS A 77 -37.81 0.34 -12.66
N THR A 78 -36.61 0.56 -13.14
CA THR A 78 -35.90 -0.42 -13.96
C THR A 78 -34.61 -0.85 -13.25
N TYR A 79 -34.37 -2.17 -13.28
CA TYR A 79 -33.20 -2.79 -12.69
C TYR A 79 -32.57 -3.71 -13.72
N LEU A 80 -31.25 -3.61 -13.90
CA LEU A 80 -30.48 -4.65 -14.54
C LEU A 80 -30.13 -5.69 -13.47
N GLN A 81 -30.53 -6.92 -13.68
CA GLN A 81 -30.20 -8.06 -12.81
C GLN A 81 -29.09 -8.89 -13.45
N ALA A 82 -28.09 -9.26 -12.62
CA ALA A 82 -27.06 -10.25 -12.97
C ALA A 82 -27.20 -11.47 -12.04
N SER A 83 -27.00 -12.68 -12.56
CA SER A 83 -27.15 -13.92 -11.81
C SER A 83 -26.15 -14.98 -12.31
N PRO A 84 -25.62 -15.86 -11.43
CA PRO A 84 -24.81 -17.01 -11.85
C PRO A 84 -25.64 -18.16 -12.43
N SER A 85 -26.97 -18.08 -12.36
CA SER A 85 -27.87 -19.08 -12.91
C SER A 85 -29.02 -18.47 -13.68
N GLU A 86 -29.51 -19.18 -14.68
CA GLU A 86 -30.65 -18.76 -15.51
C GLU A 86 -31.96 -18.64 -14.73
N SER A 87 -32.04 -19.29 -13.57
CA SER A 87 -33.19 -19.21 -12.67
C SER A 87 -33.28 -17.92 -11.88
N PHE A 88 -32.19 -17.13 -11.85
CA PHE A 88 -32.09 -15.91 -11.05
C PHE A 88 -32.39 -16.11 -9.54
N ALA A 89 -31.95 -17.25 -8.99
CA ALA A 89 -32.12 -17.56 -7.56
C ALA A 89 -31.21 -16.65 -6.68
N ALA A 90 -30.02 -16.36 -7.15
CA ALA A 90 -29.11 -15.36 -6.56
C ALA A 90 -28.98 -14.22 -7.56
N VAL A 91 -29.19 -12.97 -7.10
CA VAL A 91 -29.28 -11.81 -8.01
C VAL A 91 -28.50 -10.65 -7.43
N LYS A 92 -27.69 -10.01 -8.29
CA LYS A 92 -27.17 -8.66 -8.06
C LYS A 92 -27.98 -7.68 -8.90
N GLU A 93 -28.63 -6.71 -8.26
CA GLU A 93 -29.47 -5.71 -8.93
C GLU A 93 -28.73 -4.37 -9.04
N TYR A 94 -28.85 -3.74 -10.20
CA TYR A 94 -28.39 -2.38 -10.48
C TYR A 94 -29.59 -1.52 -10.82
N SER A 95 -29.90 -0.51 -10.01
CA SER A 95 -30.92 0.48 -10.36
C SER A 95 -30.40 1.33 -11.52
N VAL A 96 -31.19 1.45 -12.57
CA VAL A 96 -30.79 2.14 -13.82
C VAL A 96 -31.87 3.15 -14.22
N THR A 97 -31.41 4.30 -14.69
CA THR A 97 -32.26 5.39 -15.25
C THR A 97 -32.11 5.47 -16.77
N ASP A 98 -30.95 5.07 -17.27
CA ASP A 98 -30.62 5.05 -18.70
C ASP A 98 -31.03 3.72 -19.35
N LEU A 99 -31.00 3.66 -20.66
CA LEU A 99 -31.30 2.45 -21.43
C LEU A 99 -30.07 1.61 -21.74
N SER A 100 -28.98 1.87 -21.03
CA SER A 100 -27.73 1.13 -21.13
C SER A 100 -26.98 1.12 -19.79
N LYS A 101 -26.12 0.12 -19.62
CA LYS A 101 -25.13 0.07 -18.55
C LYS A 101 -23.84 -0.52 -19.06
N ALA A 102 -22.77 0.22 -18.89
CA ALA A 102 -21.41 -0.27 -19.14
C ALA A 102 -20.82 -0.85 -17.84
N PHE A 103 -20.00 -1.88 -17.99
CA PHE A 103 -19.19 -2.46 -16.94
C PHE A 103 -17.72 -2.30 -17.32
N THR A 104 -16.93 -1.74 -16.42
CA THR A 104 -15.48 -1.84 -16.51
C THR A 104 -15.03 -3.26 -16.15
N GLY A 105 -13.80 -3.62 -16.48
CA GLY A 105 -13.24 -4.91 -16.08
C GLY A 105 -13.32 -5.13 -14.57
N ALA A 106 -12.98 -4.10 -13.78
CA ALA A 106 -13.09 -4.14 -12.32
C ALA A 106 -14.53 -4.34 -11.82
N ASP A 107 -15.50 -3.59 -12.38
CA ASP A 107 -16.91 -3.70 -11.98
C ASP A 107 -17.47 -5.10 -12.26
N LEU A 108 -17.16 -5.64 -13.45
CA LEU A 108 -17.63 -6.97 -13.85
C LEU A 108 -16.96 -8.08 -13.03
N ASN A 109 -15.65 -7.91 -12.71
CA ASN A 109 -14.93 -8.84 -11.84
C ASN A 109 -15.49 -8.86 -10.41
N ALA A 110 -15.79 -7.68 -9.84
CA ALA A 110 -16.44 -7.56 -8.55
C ALA A 110 -17.84 -8.20 -8.55
N ALA A 111 -18.64 -7.97 -9.61
CA ALA A 111 -19.95 -8.59 -9.76
C ALA A 111 -19.87 -10.13 -9.85
N ALA A 112 -18.92 -10.64 -10.63
CA ALA A 112 -18.68 -12.07 -10.77
C ALA A 112 -18.27 -12.72 -9.43
N LYS A 113 -17.37 -12.08 -8.70
CA LYS A 113 -16.93 -12.51 -7.35
C LYS A 113 -18.10 -12.53 -6.36
N ASP A 114 -18.88 -11.45 -6.28
CA ASP A 114 -20.03 -11.34 -5.37
C ASP A 114 -21.10 -12.42 -5.66
N LEU A 115 -21.21 -12.84 -6.92
CA LEU A 115 -22.10 -13.90 -7.37
C LEU A 115 -21.48 -15.30 -7.30
N GLY A 116 -20.26 -15.43 -6.75
CA GLY A 116 -19.61 -16.71 -6.47
C GLY A 116 -18.95 -17.38 -7.67
N LEU A 117 -18.65 -16.65 -8.76
CA LEU A 117 -17.89 -17.20 -9.88
C LEU A 117 -16.44 -17.45 -9.47
N THR A 118 -15.88 -18.58 -9.90
CA THR A 118 -14.50 -18.96 -9.59
C THR A 118 -13.51 -18.23 -10.49
N ALA A 119 -12.52 -17.55 -9.90
CA ALA A 119 -11.46 -16.89 -10.65
C ALA A 119 -10.67 -17.88 -11.52
N GLY A 120 -10.30 -17.47 -12.73
CA GLY A 120 -9.62 -18.30 -13.72
C GLY A 120 -10.50 -19.32 -14.44
N GLN A 121 -11.79 -19.43 -14.06
CA GLN A 121 -12.74 -20.32 -14.74
C GLN A 121 -13.76 -19.52 -15.54
N SER A 122 -13.90 -19.86 -16.83
CA SER A 122 -14.97 -19.33 -17.66
C SER A 122 -16.31 -19.90 -17.21
N SER A 123 -17.21 -19.03 -16.74
CA SER A 123 -18.51 -19.39 -16.20
C SER A 123 -19.59 -18.49 -16.78
N PRO A 124 -20.85 -19.01 -16.98
CA PRO A 124 -21.93 -18.18 -17.47
C PRO A 124 -22.40 -17.19 -16.41
N LEU A 125 -22.66 -15.97 -16.85
CA LEU A 125 -23.34 -14.93 -16.09
C LEU A 125 -24.57 -14.52 -16.90
N TYR A 126 -25.73 -14.52 -16.28
CA TYR A 126 -27.03 -14.27 -16.91
C TYR A 126 -27.50 -12.87 -16.54
N PHE A 127 -28.00 -12.14 -17.53
CA PHE A 127 -28.52 -10.79 -17.36
C PHE A 127 -29.96 -10.70 -17.85
N ARG A 128 -30.76 -9.90 -17.14
CA ARG A 128 -32.12 -9.52 -17.59
C ARG A 128 -32.48 -8.15 -17.04
N ILE A 129 -33.41 -7.50 -17.68
CA ILE A 129 -34.06 -6.29 -17.16
C ILE A 129 -35.30 -6.69 -16.38
N LYS A 130 -35.42 -6.14 -15.17
CA LYS A 130 -36.63 -6.16 -14.34
C LYS A 130 -37.25 -4.78 -14.36
N SER A 131 -38.49 -4.66 -14.78
CA SER A 131 -39.25 -3.40 -14.79
C SER A 131 -40.43 -3.52 -13.87
N GLN A 132 -40.64 -2.55 -12.99
CA GLN A 132 -41.67 -2.56 -11.98
C GLN A 132 -42.38 -1.19 -11.90
N LYS A 133 -43.72 -1.23 -11.87
CA LYS A 133 -44.55 -0.04 -11.68
C LYS A 133 -45.47 -0.23 -10.48
N GLY A 134 -45.14 0.46 -9.37
CA GLY A 134 -45.90 0.31 -8.12
C GLY A 134 -45.70 -1.07 -7.45
N ALA A 135 -46.45 -1.28 -6.37
CA ALA A 135 -46.39 -2.52 -5.58
C ALA A 135 -47.43 -3.57 -6.02
N ASN A 136 -48.44 -3.16 -6.79
CA ASN A 136 -49.61 -3.98 -7.07
C ASN A 136 -49.59 -4.63 -8.47
N LEU A 137 -48.53 -4.43 -9.21
CA LEU A 137 -48.34 -5.01 -10.53
C LEU A 137 -47.09 -5.90 -10.50
N ASP A 138 -47.21 -7.11 -11.09
CA ASP A 138 -46.06 -7.99 -11.21
C ASP A 138 -44.94 -7.36 -12.06
N ALA A 139 -43.72 -7.65 -11.71
CA ALA A 139 -42.58 -7.14 -12.47
C ALA A 139 -42.51 -7.79 -13.85
N ALA A 140 -42.21 -7.00 -14.86
CA ALA A 140 -41.93 -7.52 -16.20
C ALA A 140 -40.40 -7.77 -16.34
N TYR A 141 -40.10 -8.84 -17.08
CA TYR A 141 -38.70 -9.23 -17.35
C TYR A 141 -38.43 -9.24 -18.84
N SER A 142 -37.21 -8.83 -19.23
CA SER A 142 -36.75 -8.98 -20.61
C SER A 142 -36.38 -10.43 -20.94
N ASN A 143 -35.95 -10.67 -22.17
CA ASN A 143 -35.16 -11.85 -22.49
C ASN A 143 -33.90 -11.91 -21.61
N VAL A 144 -33.38 -13.13 -21.43
CA VAL A 144 -32.11 -13.38 -20.75
C VAL A 144 -30.96 -13.31 -21.75
N CYS A 145 -29.90 -12.54 -21.42
CA CYS A 145 -28.63 -12.56 -22.12
C CYS A 145 -27.62 -13.35 -21.28
N GLN A 146 -27.00 -14.36 -21.87
CA GLN A 146 -25.89 -15.09 -21.28
C GLN A 146 -24.58 -14.53 -21.79
N VAL A 147 -23.66 -14.22 -20.87
CA VAL A 147 -22.28 -13.83 -21.17
C VAL A 147 -21.36 -14.78 -20.39
N LYS A 148 -20.41 -15.40 -21.06
CA LYS A 148 -19.33 -16.14 -20.37
C LYS A 148 -18.36 -15.13 -19.80
N VAL A 149 -18.05 -15.26 -18.51
CA VAL A 149 -17.11 -14.38 -17.81
C VAL A 149 -16.04 -15.24 -17.17
N THR A 150 -14.78 -14.90 -17.44
CA THR A 150 -13.62 -15.48 -16.76
C THR A 150 -13.08 -14.43 -15.79
N PRO A 151 -13.42 -14.49 -14.49
CA PRO A 151 -12.92 -13.53 -13.51
C PRO A 151 -11.44 -13.76 -13.22
N TYR A 152 -10.73 -12.72 -12.76
CA TYR A 152 -9.36 -12.85 -12.27
C TYR A 152 -9.32 -12.74 -10.74
N LEU A 153 -8.33 -13.40 -10.15
CA LEU A 153 -8.01 -13.25 -8.75
C LEU A 153 -7.04 -12.08 -8.60
N ILE A 154 -7.38 -11.13 -7.76
CA ILE A 154 -6.42 -10.11 -7.33
C ILE A 154 -5.47 -10.79 -6.34
N ASP A 155 -4.19 -10.81 -6.66
CA ASP A 155 -3.18 -11.30 -5.73
C ASP A 155 -3.01 -10.26 -4.60
N MET A 156 -3.61 -10.55 -3.46
CA MET A 156 -3.51 -9.74 -2.25
C MET A 156 -2.44 -10.25 -1.28
N SER A 157 -1.54 -11.11 -1.72
CA SER A 157 -0.46 -11.63 -0.86
C SER A 157 0.60 -10.57 -0.52
N TYR A 158 0.68 -9.50 -1.31
CA TYR A 158 1.58 -8.37 -1.07
C TYR A 158 1.05 -7.06 -1.67
N ILE A 159 1.55 -5.95 -1.16
CA ILE A 159 1.42 -4.62 -1.74
C ILE A 159 2.81 -4.09 -2.13
N ASN A 160 2.92 -3.46 -3.30
CA ASN A 160 4.16 -2.80 -3.71
C ASN A 160 4.26 -1.43 -3.04
N ILE A 161 5.39 -1.15 -2.43
CA ILE A 161 5.71 0.18 -1.89
C ILE A 161 6.49 0.94 -2.94
N LEU A 162 5.92 2.03 -3.41
CA LEU A 162 6.51 2.89 -4.44
C LEU A 162 7.19 4.09 -3.80
N ASN A 163 8.19 4.63 -4.52
CA ASN A 163 8.79 5.90 -4.19
C ASN A 163 7.78 7.07 -4.36
N GLU A 164 8.19 8.27 -3.97
CA GLU A 164 7.38 9.50 -4.04
C GLU A 164 6.82 9.77 -5.46
N ASN A 165 7.61 9.50 -6.50
CA ASN A 165 7.23 9.72 -7.90
C ASN A 165 6.36 8.61 -8.50
N LYS A 166 6.13 7.50 -7.80
CA LYS A 166 5.38 6.31 -8.23
C LYS A 166 5.99 5.55 -9.42
N ASP A 167 7.25 5.77 -9.72
CA ASP A 167 7.97 5.19 -10.87
C ASP A 167 8.90 4.04 -10.49
N GLN A 168 9.17 3.83 -9.20
CA GLN A 168 10.02 2.77 -8.70
C GLN A 168 9.36 2.01 -7.55
N VAL A 169 9.45 0.67 -7.58
CA VAL A 169 9.13 -0.20 -6.44
C VAL A 169 10.34 -0.26 -5.53
N LEU A 170 10.18 0.20 -4.29
CA LEU A 170 11.22 0.21 -3.25
C LEU A 170 11.30 -1.14 -2.54
N THR A 171 10.14 -1.66 -2.16
CA THR A 171 9.99 -2.94 -1.45
C THR A 171 8.55 -3.44 -1.55
N LYS A 172 8.26 -4.56 -0.91
CA LYS A 172 6.91 -5.12 -0.77
C LYS A 172 6.59 -5.29 0.71
N LEU A 173 5.34 -5.05 1.08
CA LEU A 173 4.80 -5.50 2.35
C LEU A 173 3.88 -6.70 2.09
N TYR A 174 3.85 -7.65 2.99
CA TYR A 174 3.19 -8.93 2.75
C TYR A 174 1.93 -9.09 3.60
N SER A 175 0.93 -9.79 3.03
CA SER A 175 -0.31 -10.16 3.70
C SER A 175 -0.41 -11.69 3.80
N PRO A 176 -0.07 -12.31 4.94
CA PRO A 176 -0.15 -13.76 5.10
C PRO A 176 -1.55 -14.34 4.88
N HIS A 177 -2.58 -13.52 5.08
CA HIS A 177 -3.99 -13.92 4.90
C HIS A 177 -4.59 -13.44 3.57
N SER A 178 -3.81 -12.72 2.73
CA SER A 178 -4.28 -12.14 1.46
C SER A 178 -5.59 -11.37 1.62
N ASP A 179 -5.66 -10.54 2.65
CA ASP A 179 -6.90 -9.95 3.13
C ASP A 179 -6.91 -8.41 3.13
N GLY A 180 -5.90 -7.77 2.53
CA GLY A 180 -5.79 -6.31 2.43
C GLY A 180 -5.11 -5.66 3.64
N VAL A 181 -4.57 -6.46 4.56
CA VAL A 181 -3.68 -6.01 5.63
C VAL A 181 -2.27 -6.47 5.31
N TYR A 182 -1.41 -5.53 4.95
CA TYR A 182 -0.04 -5.77 4.54
C TYR A 182 0.91 -5.24 5.60
N ALA A 183 1.95 -6.01 5.93
CA ALA A 183 2.91 -5.62 6.94
C ALA A 183 4.33 -6.06 6.58
N GLY A 184 5.32 -5.35 7.14
CA GLY A 184 6.73 -5.68 7.01
C GLY A 184 7.63 -4.57 7.55
N TYR A 185 8.90 -4.88 7.62
CA TYR A 185 9.92 -3.92 8.05
C TYR A 185 10.51 -3.20 6.85
N MET A 186 10.81 -1.91 7.02
CA MET A 186 11.45 -1.11 5.99
C MET A 186 12.31 -0.01 6.60
N ASN A 187 13.30 0.43 5.84
CA ASN A 187 14.13 1.57 6.20
C ASN A 187 13.46 2.86 5.74
N ALA A 188 13.51 3.89 6.57
CA ALA A 188 13.02 5.21 6.22
C ALA A 188 13.98 6.30 6.70
N SER A 189 14.18 7.34 5.89
CA SER A 189 14.85 8.58 6.29
C SER A 189 13.84 9.57 6.88
N SER A 190 14.32 10.69 7.42
CA SER A 190 13.47 11.74 8.02
C SER A 190 12.48 12.40 7.05
N TRP A 191 12.67 12.27 5.74
CA TRP A 191 11.82 12.82 4.68
C TRP A 191 11.39 11.73 3.71
N PHE A 192 11.06 10.56 4.22
CA PHE A 192 10.71 9.43 3.39
C PHE A 192 9.21 9.43 3.09
N HIS A 193 8.89 9.55 1.79
CA HIS A 193 7.53 9.58 1.28
C HIS A 193 7.31 8.40 0.34
N ILE A 194 6.20 7.71 0.50
CA ILE A 194 5.89 6.50 -0.25
C ILE A 194 4.42 6.43 -0.66
N TRP A 195 4.12 5.47 -1.55
CA TRP A 195 2.78 5.06 -1.92
C TRP A 195 2.66 3.55 -1.80
N GLY A 196 1.45 3.08 -1.52
CA GLY A 196 1.13 1.66 -1.61
C GLY A 196 0.42 1.38 -2.93
N LYS A 197 0.82 0.34 -3.67
CA LYS A 197 0.14 -0.09 -4.90
C LYS A 197 -0.24 -1.56 -4.82
N GLU A 198 -1.54 -1.84 -4.78
CA GLU A 198 -2.08 -3.18 -4.87
C GLU A 198 -1.95 -3.75 -6.30
N ASN A 199 -2.08 -5.06 -6.43
CA ASN A 199 -1.89 -5.75 -7.72
C ASN A 199 -3.06 -5.57 -8.70
N ASP A 200 -4.17 -4.98 -8.27
CA ASP A 200 -5.25 -4.51 -9.15
C ASP A 200 -4.98 -3.13 -9.74
N GLY A 201 -3.84 -2.52 -9.36
CA GLY A 201 -3.45 -1.18 -9.80
C GLY A 201 -3.94 -0.06 -8.90
N THR A 202 -4.70 -0.34 -7.84
CA THR A 202 -5.13 0.66 -6.85
C THR A 202 -3.93 1.24 -6.13
N ILE A 203 -3.82 2.56 -6.12
CA ILE A 203 -2.75 3.29 -5.43
C ILE A 203 -3.33 3.93 -4.19
N TRP A 204 -2.70 3.64 -3.06
CA TRP A 204 -3.04 4.15 -1.75
C TRP A 204 -2.04 5.20 -1.30
N GLY A 205 -2.53 6.26 -0.72
CA GLY A 205 -1.77 7.32 -0.09
C GLY A 205 -2.50 7.84 1.14
N ASN A 206 -2.10 9.01 1.61
CA ASN A 206 -2.64 9.66 2.78
C ASN A 206 -3.83 10.58 2.44
N VAL A 207 -4.77 10.72 3.36
CA VAL A 207 -5.86 11.70 3.25
C VAL A 207 -5.30 13.11 3.41
N GLY A 208 -5.32 13.90 2.33
CA GLY A 208 -4.84 15.28 2.34
C GLY A 208 -3.32 15.43 2.49
N GLN A 209 -2.87 16.68 2.63
CA GLN A 209 -1.46 17.07 2.64
C GLN A 209 -0.74 16.85 3.98
N ASP A 210 -1.48 16.67 5.06
CA ASP A 210 -0.89 16.38 6.36
C ASP A 210 -0.56 14.89 6.45
N GLY A 211 0.73 14.57 6.31
CA GLY A 211 1.23 13.20 6.35
C GLY A 211 1.04 12.48 7.68
N HIS A 212 0.76 13.20 8.76
CA HIS A 212 0.63 12.65 10.10
C HIS A 212 -0.80 12.28 10.49
N VAL A 213 -1.77 12.32 9.57
CA VAL A 213 -3.15 11.86 9.86
C VAL A 213 -3.27 10.34 9.88
N TYR A 214 -2.35 9.62 9.25
CA TYR A 214 -2.30 8.15 9.17
C TYR A 214 -3.58 7.49 8.66
N GLU A 215 -4.45 8.26 8.00
CA GLU A 215 -5.65 7.80 7.31
C GLU A 215 -5.39 7.69 5.82
N MET A 216 -5.85 6.57 5.22
CA MET A 216 -5.56 6.27 3.83
C MET A 216 -6.69 6.71 2.89
N ASP A 217 -6.30 7.14 1.69
CA ASP A 217 -7.17 7.41 0.56
C ASP A 217 -6.58 6.80 -0.73
N ASN A 218 -7.44 6.48 -1.68
CA ASN A 218 -7.07 5.96 -3.01
C ASN A 218 -7.69 6.78 -4.16
N THR A 219 -8.14 7.99 -3.87
CA THR A 219 -8.66 8.93 -4.86
C THR A 219 -7.53 9.73 -5.50
N GLU A 220 -7.84 10.50 -6.55
CA GLU A 220 -6.87 11.39 -7.19
C GLU A 220 -6.37 12.52 -6.24
N SER A 221 -7.10 12.78 -5.15
CA SER A 221 -6.73 13.77 -4.14
C SER A 221 -5.81 13.22 -3.05
N ALA A 222 -5.48 11.92 -3.09
CA ALA A 222 -4.56 11.32 -2.13
C ALA A 222 -3.15 11.91 -2.22
N TRP A 223 -2.49 12.03 -1.08
CA TRP A 223 -1.09 12.41 -0.94
C TRP A 223 -0.25 11.20 -0.54
N ASN A 224 1.08 11.31 -0.70
CA ASN A 224 1.99 10.25 -0.27
C ASN A 224 1.92 10.00 1.25
N PHE A 225 2.25 8.80 1.69
CA PHE A 225 2.43 8.49 3.11
C PHE A 225 3.72 9.12 3.62
N TRP A 226 3.68 9.66 4.83
CA TRP A 226 4.82 10.20 5.54
C TRP A 226 5.19 9.33 6.73
N PHE A 227 6.48 9.19 6.98
CA PHE A 227 6.99 8.60 8.21
C PHE A 227 7.18 9.68 9.27
N PRO A 228 7.16 9.31 10.58
CA PRO A 228 7.21 10.26 11.70
C PRO A 228 8.52 11.07 11.86
N GLY A 229 9.31 11.25 10.82
CA GLY A 229 10.45 12.15 10.82
C GLY A 229 11.76 11.62 11.43
N GLN A 230 11.80 10.40 11.96
CA GLN A 230 13.03 9.77 12.43
C GLN A 230 13.63 8.87 11.35
N THR A 231 14.94 8.97 11.14
CA THR A 231 15.67 8.02 10.29
C THR A 231 15.86 6.71 11.04
N GLY A 232 15.42 5.58 10.44
CA GLY A 232 15.57 4.28 11.07
C GLY A 232 14.78 3.17 10.44
N ILE A 233 14.63 2.09 11.18
CA ILE A 233 13.83 0.93 10.80
C ILE A 233 12.41 1.12 11.33
N TYR A 234 11.44 0.83 10.47
CA TYR A 234 10.02 0.86 10.82
C TYR A 234 9.37 -0.49 10.53
N TYR A 235 8.55 -0.96 11.45
CA TYR A 235 7.52 -1.95 11.15
C TYR A 235 6.31 -1.20 10.60
N THR A 236 5.96 -1.47 9.37
CA THR A 236 4.96 -0.70 8.63
C THR A 236 3.76 -1.57 8.32
N VAL A 237 2.55 -1.10 8.66
CA VAL A 237 1.29 -1.74 8.31
C VAL A 237 0.49 -0.83 7.39
N VAL A 238 0.04 -1.38 6.26
CA VAL A 238 -0.89 -0.76 5.32
C VAL A 238 -2.17 -1.58 5.38
N ASP A 239 -3.22 -1.06 6.03
CA ASP A 239 -4.51 -1.72 6.16
C ASP A 239 -5.52 -1.04 5.22
N THR A 240 -5.75 -1.64 4.05
CA THR A 240 -6.64 -1.09 3.02
C THR A 240 -8.11 -1.22 3.39
N LYS A 241 -8.47 -2.12 4.32
CA LYS A 241 -9.84 -2.26 4.83
C LYS A 241 -10.19 -1.19 5.86
N ALA A 242 -9.32 -1.01 6.85
CA ALA A 242 -9.48 0.04 7.85
C ALA A 242 -9.13 1.43 7.30
N LYS A 243 -8.52 1.49 6.11
CA LYS A 243 -7.94 2.70 5.51
C LYS A 243 -6.99 3.38 6.49
N GLU A 244 -6.00 2.63 6.96
CA GLU A 244 -5.07 3.10 7.96
C GLU A 244 -3.62 2.71 7.61
N PHE A 245 -2.71 3.68 7.74
CA PHE A 245 -1.28 3.51 7.64
C PHE A 245 -0.69 3.58 9.05
N LYS A 246 0.02 2.54 9.48
CA LYS A 246 0.60 2.46 10.84
C LYS A 246 2.09 2.19 10.79
N PRO A 247 2.94 3.21 10.80
CA PRO A 247 4.38 3.06 10.98
C PRO A 247 4.73 2.92 12.47
N THR A 248 5.50 1.90 12.83
CA THR A 248 6.08 1.72 14.16
C THR A 248 7.59 1.92 14.06
N TYR A 249 8.09 3.04 14.54
CA TYR A 249 9.51 3.34 14.61
C TYR A 249 10.21 2.44 15.62
N ILE A 250 11.28 1.74 15.25
CA ILE A 250 12.11 0.97 16.17
C ILE A 250 13.02 1.94 16.92
N LYS A 251 12.59 2.34 18.11
CA LYS A 251 13.24 3.36 18.93
C LYS A 251 14.50 2.85 19.62
N ALA A 252 14.49 1.60 20.02
CA ALA A 252 15.60 0.94 20.69
C ALA A 252 15.58 -0.56 20.44
N MET A 253 16.75 -1.17 20.40
CA MET A 253 16.92 -2.62 20.33
C MET A 253 17.86 -3.07 21.41
N GLN A 254 17.59 -4.20 22.04
CA GLN A 254 18.37 -4.75 23.15
C GLN A 254 18.72 -6.20 22.85
N LEU A 255 19.96 -6.56 23.07
CA LEU A 255 20.48 -7.92 23.10
C LEU A 255 20.68 -8.34 24.55
N ASN A 256 19.99 -9.38 25.02
CA ASN A 256 20.01 -9.84 26.41
C ASN A 256 19.77 -8.71 27.42
N GLY A 257 18.89 -7.74 27.11
CA GLY A 257 18.57 -6.61 27.95
C GLY A 257 19.56 -5.42 27.86
N GLU A 258 20.67 -5.57 27.13
CA GLU A 258 21.64 -4.48 26.90
C GLU A 258 21.39 -3.80 25.55
N GLY A 259 21.47 -2.47 25.50
CA GLY A 259 21.24 -1.69 24.31
C GLY A 259 22.19 -2.06 23.17
N MET A 260 21.65 -2.16 21.97
CA MET A 260 22.41 -2.17 20.70
C MET A 260 22.59 -0.74 20.20
N THR A 261 23.62 -0.50 19.38
CA THR A 261 23.88 0.79 18.74
C THR A 261 23.23 0.79 17.36
N TYR A 262 22.53 1.87 17.01
CA TYR A 262 21.99 2.05 15.68
C TYR A 262 23.02 2.68 14.74
N ASP A 263 23.42 1.95 13.72
CA ASP A 263 24.29 2.39 12.63
C ASP A 263 23.40 2.98 11.52
N ALA A 264 23.19 4.29 11.57
CA ALA A 264 22.27 4.97 10.65
C ALA A 264 22.68 4.88 9.16
N PRO A 265 23.97 5.04 8.78
CA PRO A 265 24.40 4.84 7.40
C PRO A 265 24.04 3.48 6.80
N ASN A 266 24.10 2.43 7.62
CA ASN A 266 23.86 1.06 7.18
C ASN A 266 22.45 0.55 7.52
N TYR A 267 21.59 1.39 8.12
CA TYR A 267 20.27 1.00 8.62
C TYR A 267 20.32 -0.31 9.42
N ALA A 268 21.23 -0.38 10.39
CA ALA A 268 21.50 -1.59 11.16
C ALA A 268 21.56 -1.31 12.67
N TRP A 269 21.09 -2.26 13.47
CA TRP A 269 21.40 -2.31 14.90
C TRP A 269 22.56 -3.25 15.11
N VAL A 270 23.59 -2.79 15.83
CA VAL A 270 24.86 -3.52 16.01
C VAL A 270 25.22 -3.61 17.50
N LYS A 271 25.71 -4.77 17.91
CA LYS A 271 26.27 -5.00 19.25
C LYS A 271 27.43 -5.97 19.18
N VAL A 272 28.56 -5.58 19.77
CA VAL A 272 29.67 -6.51 20.04
C VAL A 272 29.50 -7.10 21.42
N ILE A 273 29.62 -8.42 21.55
CA ILE A 273 29.56 -9.15 22.81
C ILE A 273 30.74 -10.12 22.93
N THR A 274 31.15 -10.41 24.13
CA THR A 274 32.13 -11.47 24.44
C THR A 274 31.46 -12.53 25.31
N THR A 275 31.39 -13.76 24.83
CA THR A 275 30.87 -14.90 25.56
C THR A 275 32.03 -15.68 26.20
N THR A 276 31.86 -16.10 27.47
CA THR A 276 32.88 -16.85 28.20
C THR A 276 32.61 -18.36 28.23
N ALA A 277 31.47 -18.78 27.75
CA ALA A 277 31.07 -20.18 27.71
C ALA A 277 30.51 -20.59 26.34
N ASP A 278 30.67 -21.84 25.98
CA ASP A 278 30.02 -22.44 24.80
C ASP A 278 28.49 -22.50 25.03
N ASN A 279 27.73 -22.46 23.93
CA ASN A 279 26.27 -22.51 23.92
C ASN A 279 25.61 -21.37 24.71
N THR A 280 26.15 -20.17 24.63
CA THR A 280 25.59 -18.97 25.30
C THR A 280 24.32 -18.51 24.58
N PRO A 281 23.17 -18.45 25.27
CA PRO A 281 21.93 -17.99 24.67
C PRO A 281 21.93 -16.47 24.48
N ILE A 282 21.39 -16.03 23.34
CA ILE A 282 21.08 -14.62 23.08
C ILE A 282 19.62 -14.47 22.70
N ASN A 283 19.00 -13.37 23.13
CA ASN A 283 17.68 -12.93 22.70
C ASN A 283 17.72 -11.46 22.28
N ILE A 284 16.80 -11.07 21.45
CA ILE A 284 16.66 -9.70 20.96
C ILE A 284 15.23 -9.22 21.23
N VAL A 285 15.14 -8.01 21.79
CA VAL A 285 13.87 -7.31 22.06
C VAL A 285 14.00 -5.88 21.55
N ALA A 286 12.92 -5.36 20.96
CA ALA A 286 12.89 -3.96 20.55
C ALA A 286 11.81 -3.17 21.29
N THR A 287 12.01 -1.86 21.37
CA THR A 287 10.99 -0.90 21.78
C THR A 287 10.59 -0.10 20.57
N GLY A 288 9.32 -0.16 20.19
CA GLY A 288 8.72 0.57 19.10
C GLY A 288 7.87 1.74 19.58
N ALA A 289 7.76 2.77 18.75
CA ALA A 289 6.79 3.84 18.88
C ALA A 289 5.82 3.74 17.69
N GLU A 290 4.58 3.29 17.94
CA GLU A 290 3.55 3.12 16.91
C GLU A 290 2.76 4.41 16.74
N TYR A 291 2.62 4.82 15.48
CA TYR A 291 1.80 5.92 15.04
C TYR A 291 0.59 5.38 14.27
N SER A 292 -0.57 6.03 14.45
CA SER A 292 -1.84 5.58 13.87
C SER A 292 -2.83 6.74 13.80
N LYS A 293 -4.00 6.52 13.23
CA LYS A 293 -5.11 7.51 13.26
C LYS A 293 -5.41 8.02 14.69
N ALA A 294 -5.23 7.18 15.70
CA ALA A 294 -5.45 7.56 17.10
C ALA A 294 -4.38 8.51 17.64
N THR A 295 -3.20 8.57 17.01
CA THR A 295 -2.07 9.44 17.40
C THR A 295 -1.86 10.61 16.42
N ALA A 296 -2.75 10.79 15.47
CA ALA A 296 -2.59 11.70 14.32
C ALA A 296 -2.36 13.18 14.68
N THR A 297 -2.77 13.61 15.87
CA THR A 297 -2.69 15.03 16.26
C THR A 297 -1.46 15.36 17.12
N ASP A 298 -0.66 14.36 17.50
CA ASP A 298 0.48 14.56 18.39
C ASP A 298 1.51 13.42 18.20
N ASP A 299 2.65 13.73 17.58
CA ASP A 299 3.76 12.79 17.42
C ASP A 299 4.32 12.30 18.76
N ALA A 300 4.11 13.04 19.86
CA ALA A 300 4.48 12.62 21.20
C ALA A 300 3.49 11.58 21.78
N ALA A 301 2.31 11.42 21.18
CA ALA A 301 1.29 10.48 21.61
C ALA A 301 1.45 9.06 21.04
N ALA A 302 2.56 8.78 20.35
CA ALA A 302 2.85 7.44 19.82
C ALA A 302 2.74 6.38 20.92
N VAL A 303 2.11 5.25 20.59
CA VAL A 303 1.96 4.14 21.53
C VAL A 303 3.29 3.37 21.61
N VAL A 304 3.89 3.34 22.81
CA VAL A 304 5.12 2.57 23.04
C VAL A 304 4.79 1.08 23.10
N LYS A 305 5.49 0.27 22.31
CA LYS A 305 5.33 -1.18 22.24
C LYS A 305 6.62 -1.89 22.53
N THR A 306 6.56 -2.96 23.30
CA THR A 306 7.63 -3.96 23.39
C THR A 306 7.43 -4.97 22.27
N MET A 307 8.45 -5.19 21.46
CA MET A 307 8.44 -6.13 20.34
C MET A 307 9.40 -7.27 20.67
N ASN A 308 8.85 -8.47 20.86
CA ASN A 308 9.61 -9.67 21.14
C ASN A 308 9.77 -10.50 19.88
N TYR A 309 10.90 -11.17 19.74
CA TYR A 309 11.22 -11.97 18.55
C TYR A 309 11.65 -13.39 18.92
N THR A 310 11.25 -14.35 18.09
CA THR A 310 11.96 -15.63 17.98
C THR A 310 13.08 -15.51 16.97
N LEU A 311 14.24 -16.12 17.27
CA LEU A 311 15.44 -16.10 16.44
C LEU A 311 15.67 -17.49 15.84
N ALA A 312 15.62 -17.63 14.52
CA ALA A 312 15.89 -18.87 13.83
C ALA A 312 16.46 -18.61 12.43
N ASP A 313 17.50 -19.33 12.06
CA ASP A 313 18.09 -19.32 10.71
C ASP A 313 18.37 -17.91 10.15
N GLY A 314 18.83 -17.00 11.01
CA GLY A 314 19.10 -15.61 10.65
C GLY A 314 17.87 -14.72 10.51
N LYS A 315 16.66 -15.23 10.78
CA LYS A 315 15.42 -14.45 10.76
C LYS A 315 14.92 -14.15 12.17
N MET A 316 14.29 -12.99 12.30
CA MET A 316 13.58 -12.54 13.50
C MET A 316 12.09 -12.54 13.19
N THR A 317 11.31 -13.30 13.95
CA THR A 317 9.86 -13.39 13.79
C THR A 317 9.17 -12.86 15.03
N ASP A 318 8.16 -12.03 14.86
CA ASP A 318 7.37 -11.47 15.97
C ASP A 318 6.79 -12.59 16.85
N ALA A 319 6.89 -12.42 18.17
CA ALA A 319 6.47 -13.40 19.15
C ALA A 319 5.83 -12.75 20.38
N ALA A 320 5.00 -13.50 21.09
CA ALA A 320 4.44 -13.05 22.38
C ALA A 320 5.53 -12.88 23.45
N THR A 321 6.58 -13.72 23.40
CA THR A 321 7.74 -13.70 24.30
C THR A 321 9.01 -13.87 23.49
N ALA A 322 10.10 -13.26 23.96
CA ALA A 322 11.40 -13.38 23.27
C ALA A 322 11.91 -14.83 23.34
N GLY A 323 12.23 -15.36 22.17
CA GLY A 323 12.97 -16.62 22.01
C GLY A 323 14.48 -16.38 22.03
N SER A 324 15.26 -17.45 22.12
CA SER A 324 16.71 -17.35 22.10
C SER A 324 17.34 -18.29 21.07
N VAL A 325 18.52 -17.92 20.58
CA VAL A 325 19.44 -18.76 19.80
C VAL A 325 20.77 -18.86 20.56
N ASN A 326 21.47 -19.97 20.44
CA ASN A 326 22.74 -20.17 21.13
C ASN A 326 23.94 -19.82 20.25
N ILE A 327 24.88 -19.06 20.79
CA ILE A 327 26.23 -18.92 20.23
C ILE A 327 27.02 -20.16 20.62
N ALA A 328 27.37 -20.96 19.64
CA ALA A 328 27.92 -22.33 19.85
C ALA A 328 29.24 -22.36 20.61
N LYS A 329 30.11 -21.35 20.43
CA LYS A 329 31.45 -21.28 21.02
C LYS A 329 31.66 -20.01 21.81
N ALA A 330 32.47 -20.08 22.88
CA ALA A 330 32.95 -18.90 23.57
C ALA A 330 33.83 -18.06 22.63
N GLY A 331 33.71 -16.74 22.74
CA GLY A 331 34.45 -15.80 21.87
C GLY A 331 33.83 -14.45 21.80
N THR A 332 34.44 -13.55 21.02
CA THR A 332 33.87 -12.24 20.71
C THR A 332 33.08 -12.34 19.40
N TYR A 333 31.90 -11.71 19.37
CA TYR A 333 30.97 -11.73 18.24
C TYR A 333 30.34 -10.37 18.02
N THR A 334 30.13 -10.03 16.79
CA THR A 334 29.27 -8.90 16.38
C THR A 334 27.91 -9.43 15.98
N ILE A 335 26.89 -8.92 16.63
CA ILE A 335 25.49 -9.20 16.30
C ILE A 335 24.93 -8.00 15.54
N THR A 336 24.42 -8.25 14.33
CA THR A 336 23.84 -7.20 13.47
C THR A 336 22.40 -7.54 13.13
N VAL A 337 21.49 -6.55 13.24
CA VAL A 337 20.09 -6.68 12.82
C VAL A 337 19.80 -5.69 11.69
N ARG A 338 19.20 -6.18 10.61
CA ARG A 338 18.85 -5.40 9.41
C ARG A 338 17.51 -5.81 8.84
N VAL A 339 16.98 -4.96 7.97
CA VAL A 339 15.81 -5.30 7.13
C VAL A 339 16.30 -6.07 5.89
N SER A 340 15.65 -7.19 5.59
CA SER A 340 15.91 -7.98 4.38
C SER A 340 15.19 -7.40 3.16
N GLU A 341 15.52 -7.90 1.96
CA GLU A 341 14.80 -7.60 0.72
C GLU A 341 13.32 -8.01 0.75
N HIS A 342 12.96 -8.95 1.63
CA HIS A 342 11.59 -9.42 1.82
C HIS A 342 10.86 -8.71 2.97
N SER A 343 11.37 -7.55 3.41
CA SER A 343 10.77 -6.76 4.49
C SER A 343 10.63 -7.49 5.83
N ASP A 344 11.49 -8.48 6.08
CA ASP A 344 11.66 -9.15 7.37
C ASP A 344 12.82 -8.51 8.14
N LEU A 345 12.83 -8.62 9.46
CA LEU A 345 14.05 -8.42 10.22
C LEU A 345 14.93 -9.68 10.15
N THR A 346 16.21 -9.46 9.92
CA THR A 346 17.24 -10.51 9.93
C THR A 346 18.32 -10.18 10.94
N TYR A 347 18.97 -11.20 11.45
CA TYR A 347 20.16 -11.04 12.31
C TYR A 347 21.32 -11.87 11.75
N SER A 348 22.53 -11.38 11.96
CA SER A 348 23.77 -12.13 11.78
C SER A 348 24.56 -12.21 13.07
N ILE A 349 25.36 -13.28 13.22
CA ILE A 349 26.32 -13.51 14.30
C ILE A 349 27.66 -13.74 13.65
N GLU A 350 28.54 -12.77 13.70
CA GLU A 350 29.86 -12.82 13.05
C GLU A 350 30.96 -12.84 14.09
N ALA A 351 31.94 -13.73 13.93
CA ALA A 351 33.06 -13.84 14.85
C ALA A 351 33.94 -12.57 14.77
N GLY A 352 34.39 -12.09 15.91
CA GLY A 352 35.20 -10.89 16.06
C GLY A 352 34.36 -9.61 16.22
N ASP A 353 35.07 -8.51 16.36
CA ASP A 353 34.48 -7.16 16.34
C ASP A 353 34.45 -6.67 14.89
N GLN A 354 33.23 -6.58 14.32
CA GLN A 354 32.96 -6.12 12.95
C GLN A 354 32.42 -4.66 12.94
N THR A 355 32.41 -3.98 14.08
CA THR A 355 32.08 -2.57 14.09
C THR A 355 33.16 -1.81 13.33
N SER A 356 32.75 -0.84 12.51
CA SER A 356 33.75 0.04 11.88
C SER A 356 34.63 0.60 12.97
N PRO A 357 35.96 0.45 12.88
CA PRO A 357 36.86 1.00 13.89
C PRO A 357 36.59 2.50 14.01
N GLU A 358 36.44 2.99 15.24
CA GLU A 358 36.55 4.45 15.43
C GLU A 358 37.93 4.89 14.87
N PRO A 359 37.98 6.05 14.24
CA PRO A 359 39.26 6.56 13.73
C PRO A 359 40.33 6.49 14.82
N GLU A 360 41.41 5.73 14.56
CA GLU A 360 42.54 5.72 15.49
C GLU A 360 43.08 7.14 15.64
N ALA A 361 43.43 7.51 16.85
CA ALA A 361 44.04 8.80 17.16
C ALA A 361 45.23 9.05 16.21
N ASN A 362 45.25 10.18 15.53
CA ASN A 362 46.22 10.73 14.60
C ASN A 362 45.97 10.45 13.08
N ASN A 363 45.27 11.39 12.46
CA ASN A 363 45.16 11.57 11.00
C ASN A 363 44.55 10.42 10.20
N THR A 364 43.37 10.03 10.58
CA THR A 364 42.56 9.10 9.79
C THR A 364 41.67 9.87 8.81
N LEU A 365 41.72 9.50 7.53
CA LEU A 365 40.77 10.04 6.54
C LEU A 365 39.43 9.36 6.65
N CYS A 366 38.35 10.11 6.69
CA CYS A 366 37.01 9.63 6.82
C CYS A 366 36.09 10.26 5.79
N MET A 367 35.04 9.51 5.38
CA MET A 367 33.91 10.07 4.65
C MET A 367 32.88 10.58 5.65
N PHE A 368 32.43 11.81 5.48
CA PHE A 368 31.35 12.42 6.26
C PHE A 368 30.24 12.94 5.35
N SER A 369 29.05 13.09 5.88
CA SER A 369 27.98 13.85 5.22
C SER A 369 28.48 15.26 4.84
N LYS A 370 27.84 15.89 3.88
CA LYS A 370 28.22 17.22 3.33
C LYS A 370 28.45 18.29 4.39
N ASP A 371 27.73 18.21 5.50
CA ASP A 371 27.81 19.12 6.66
C ASP A 371 28.84 18.69 7.71
N GLY A 372 29.48 17.53 7.51
CA GLY A 372 30.45 16.94 8.42
C GLY A 372 29.87 16.37 9.71
N ASN A 373 28.55 16.26 9.84
CA ASN A 373 27.93 15.85 11.09
C ASN A 373 27.81 14.31 11.24
N THR A 374 27.65 13.60 10.13
CA THR A 374 27.50 12.15 10.14
C THR A 374 28.74 11.51 9.54
N LEU A 375 29.39 10.61 10.29
CA LEU A 375 30.47 9.76 9.80
C LEU A 375 29.85 8.68 8.90
N LEU A 376 30.21 8.63 7.62
CA LEU A 376 29.72 7.68 6.64
C LEU A 376 30.61 6.45 6.53
N ALA A 377 31.94 6.65 6.52
CA ALA A 377 32.90 5.57 6.50
C ALA A 377 34.28 6.03 7.01
N VAL A 378 35.01 5.11 7.61
CA VAL A 378 36.44 5.27 7.91
C VAL A 378 37.24 4.67 6.77
N MET A 379 38.23 5.41 6.27
CA MET A 379 39.05 4.95 5.14
C MET A 379 40.33 4.31 5.63
N ASN A 380 40.70 3.17 5.04
CA ASN A 380 41.93 2.47 5.31
C ASN A 380 43.10 3.06 4.48
N LYS A 381 44.18 3.40 5.11
CA LYS A 381 45.41 3.84 4.41
C LYS A 381 46.04 2.64 3.72
N VAL A 382 46.09 2.63 2.37
CA VAL A 382 46.67 1.54 1.56
C VAL A 382 48.09 1.86 1.12
N SER A 383 48.43 3.13 1.00
CA SER A 383 49.79 3.62 0.78
C SER A 383 49.89 5.06 1.24
N ASP A 384 51.08 5.67 1.12
CA ASP A 384 51.21 7.05 1.54
C ASP A 384 50.34 7.99 0.71
N GLY A 385 49.43 8.70 1.40
CA GLY A 385 48.44 9.60 0.81
C GLY A 385 47.28 8.93 0.11
N VAL A 386 47.20 7.59 0.06
CA VAL A 386 46.09 6.87 -0.62
C VAL A 386 45.27 6.10 0.41
N TYR A 387 43.98 6.34 0.37
CA TYR A 387 42.99 5.77 1.30
C TYR A 387 41.85 5.11 0.55
N THR A 388 41.34 3.99 1.07
CA THR A 388 40.19 3.27 0.46
C THR A 388 39.18 2.85 1.51
N CYS A 389 37.92 2.77 1.11
CA CYS A 389 36.88 2.09 1.88
C CYS A 389 35.86 1.44 0.93
N LYS A 390 35.14 0.45 1.43
CA LYS A 390 33.94 -0.05 0.78
C LYS A 390 32.75 0.74 1.28
N TYR A 391 31.91 1.16 0.36
CA TYR A 391 30.76 1.99 0.67
C TYR A 391 29.55 1.66 -0.23
N LYS A 392 28.36 1.81 0.31
CA LYS A 392 27.10 1.63 -0.44
C LYS A 392 26.41 3.00 -0.56
N PRO A 393 26.56 3.69 -1.69
CA PRO A 393 26.00 5.02 -1.87
C PRO A 393 24.47 5.02 -1.89
N SER A 394 23.87 6.06 -1.33
CA SER A 394 22.47 6.40 -1.53
C SER A 394 22.30 7.37 -2.70
N ALA A 395 21.10 7.41 -3.29
CA ALA A 395 20.79 8.37 -4.36
C ALA A 395 21.00 9.82 -3.85
N TRP A 396 21.66 10.64 -4.69
CA TRP A 396 21.89 12.05 -4.41
C TRP A 396 22.68 12.34 -3.12
N GLU A 397 23.39 11.34 -2.61
CA GLU A 397 24.21 11.51 -1.41
C GLU A 397 25.38 12.42 -1.68
N ASN A 398 25.51 13.44 -0.84
CA ASN A 398 26.60 14.39 -0.87
C ASN A 398 27.47 14.19 0.35
N PHE A 399 28.78 14.11 0.14
CA PHE A 399 29.74 13.86 1.19
C PHE A 399 31.01 14.72 1.07
N ARG A 400 31.88 14.60 2.06
CA ARG A 400 33.23 15.17 2.07
C ARG A 400 34.20 14.15 2.64
N PHE A 401 35.46 14.21 2.21
CA PHE A 401 36.53 13.56 2.95
C PHE A 401 37.07 14.50 3.99
N ILE A 402 37.22 14.02 5.22
CA ILE A 402 37.67 14.83 6.34
C ILE A 402 38.75 14.05 7.10
N PHE A 403 39.93 14.66 7.30
CA PHE A 403 40.86 14.14 8.28
C PHE A 403 40.35 14.44 9.69
N VAL A 404 40.37 13.40 10.53
CA VAL A 404 40.10 13.53 11.95
C VAL A 404 41.36 13.27 12.76
N GLY A 405 41.49 13.97 13.87
CA GLY A 405 42.63 13.85 14.78
C GLY A 405 42.42 12.79 15.85
N GLU A 406 42.18 13.21 17.10
CA GLU A 406 42.03 12.24 18.20
C GLU A 406 40.74 11.43 18.17
N ASN A 407 39.70 11.97 17.56
CA ASN A 407 38.40 11.29 17.40
C ASN A 407 37.61 11.93 16.26
N LYS A 408 36.42 11.35 15.93
CA LYS A 408 35.55 11.81 14.82
C LYS A 408 35.07 13.27 14.93
N ASP A 409 35.14 13.88 16.10
CA ASP A 409 34.70 15.26 16.34
C ASP A 409 35.87 16.26 16.19
N ASP A 410 37.13 15.77 16.21
CA ASP A 410 38.33 16.54 15.93
C ASP A 410 38.63 16.65 14.43
N LYS A 411 37.75 17.37 13.71
CA LYS A 411 37.76 17.52 12.24
C LYS A 411 38.82 18.56 11.83
N GLN A 412 39.86 18.11 11.17
CA GLN A 412 41.01 18.94 10.81
C GLN A 412 40.96 19.46 9.38
N THR A 413 41.24 18.62 8.38
CA THR A 413 41.30 19.03 6.98
C THR A 413 40.12 18.48 6.22
N TRP A 414 39.40 19.35 5.52
CA TRP A 414 38.20 19.03 4.74
C TRP A 414 38.52 19.06 3.25
N TYR A 415 38.13 18.02 2.54
CA TYR A 415 38.24 17.90 1.08
C TYR A 415 36.85 17.85 0.47
N GLY A 416 36.58 18.71 -0.49
CA GLY A 416 35.46 18.66 -1.39
C GLY A 416 35.94 18.42 -2.82
N SER A 417 35.06 18.49 -3.82
CA SER A 417 35.44 18.45 -5.23
C SER A 417 35.77 19.86 -5.76
N ASP A 418 36.69 19.87 -6.74
CA ASP A 418 36.98 21.10 -7.50
C ASP A 418 35.73 21.47 -8.34
N PRO A 419 35.33 22.76 -8.39
CA PRO A 419 34.17 23.17 -9.18
C PRO A 419 34.25 22.83 -10.68
N SER A 420 35.43 22.61 -11.21
CA SER A 420 35.68 22.28 -12.62
C SER A 420 35.72 20.76 -12.89
N ASP A 421 35.96 19.95 -11.86
CA ASP A 421 36.10 18.49 -11.99
C ASP A 421 35.70 17.76 -10.71
N LEU A 422 34.59 16.99 -10.79
CA LEU A 422 34.04 16.23 -9.66
C LEU A 422 35.08 15.28 -9.04
N PHE A 423 35.96 14.67 -9.84
CA PHE A 423 36.92 13.68 -9.37
C PHE A 423 38.25 14.28 -8.90
N LYS A 424 38.36 15.59 -8.96
CA LYS A 424 39.48 16.32 -8.41
C LYS A 424 39.15 16.89 -7.03
N LEU A 425 39.99 16.61 -6.05
CA LEU A 425 39.81 17.10 -4.69
C LEU A 425 40.30 18.58 -4.55
N SER A 426 39.69 19.30 -3.63
CA SER A 426 40.04 20.65 -3.27
C SER A 426 39.79 20.89 -1.77
N THR A 427 40.69 21.67 -1.16
CA THR A 427 40.56 22.18 0.23
C THR A 427 40.15 23.64 0.26
N ALA A 428 39.88 24.25 -0.90
CA ALA A 428 39.48 25.65 -0.98
C ALA A 428 38.10 25.87 -0.32
N SER A 429 37.88 27.06 0.19
CA SER A 429 36.63 27.40 0.90
C SER A 429 35.39 27.38 0.00
N ASP A 430 35.56 27.47 -1.31
CA ASP A 430 34.54 27.44 -2.35
C ASP A 430 34.41 26.08 -3.04
N CYS A 431 35.11 25.03 -2.55
CA CYS A 431 34.98 23.67 -3.10
C CYS A 431 33.56 23.14 -2.94
N TRP A 432 33.12 22.36 -3.93
CA TRP A 432 31.82 21.72 -3.91
C TRP A 432 31.81 20.47 -3.03
N ASN A 433 30.61 20.00 -2.67
CA ASN A 433 30.47 18.67 -2.10
C ASN A 433 30.84 17.63 -3.14
N ILE A 434 31.25 16.46 -2.68
CA ILE A 434 31.48 15.27 -3.50
C ILE A 434 30.18 14.50 -3.58
N TRP A 435 29.87 13.86 -4.71
CA TRP A 435 28.70 13.00 -4.87
C TRP A 435 28.97 11.84 -5.81
N PHE A 436 28.19 10.77 -5.68
CA PHE A 436 28.20 9.64 -6.61
C PHE A 436 27.28 9.91 -7.79
N LYS A 437 27.60 9.33 -8.95
CA LYS A 437 26.69 9.32 -10.10
C LYS A 437 25.55 8.31 -9.87
N ASP A 438 24.42 8.54 -10.52
CA ASP A 438 23.20 7.71 -10.36
C ASP A 438 23.39 6.23 -10.69
N ASP A 439 24.36 5.90 -11.56
CA ASP A 439 24.65 4.54 -12.01
C ASP A 439 25.23 3.59 -10.95
N VAL A 440 25.62 4.11 -9.78
CA VAL A 440 26.18 3.29 -8.68
C VAL A 440 25.30 3.22 -7.45
N THR A 441 24.14 3.84 -7.48
CA THR A 441 23.21 3.88 -6.33
C THR A 441 22.75 2.46 -5.99
N GLY A 442 22.93 2.09 -4.70
CA GLY A 442 22.48 0.81 -4.15
C GLY A 442 23.44 -0.36 -4.35
N GLY A 443 24.52 -0.22 -5.16
CA GLY A 443 25.63 -1.17 -5.23
C GLY A 443 26.72 -0.84 -4.19
N GLU A 444 27.50 -1.86 -3.76
CA GLU A 444 28.72 -1.61 -2.99
C GLU A 444 29.85 -1.19 -3.95
N VAL A 445 30.52 -0.09 -3.64
CA VAL A 445 31.66 0.42 -4.39
C VAL A 445 32.91 0.49 -3.52
N THR A 446 34.06 0.41 -4.13
CA THR A 446 35.33 0.74 -3.48
C THR A 446 35.68 2.20 -3.77
N VAL A 447 35.59 3.03 -2.75
CA VAL A 447 35.98 4.46 -2.81
C VAL A 447 37.46 4.58 -2.56
N THR A 448 38.19 5.30 -3.42
CA THR A 448 39.60 5.62 -3.27
C THR A 448 39.79 7.12 -3.27
N ALA A 449 40.49 7.66 -2.27
CA ALA A 449 40.96 9.03 -2.23
C ALA A 449 42.49 9.06 -2.23
N ASP A 450 43.10 9.76 -3.19
CA ASP A 450 44.52 10.05 -3.27
C ASP A 450 44.73 11.54 -2.95
N ILE A 451 45.14 11.83 -1.71
CA ILE A 451 45.31 13.18 -1.25
C ILE A 451 46.63 13.80 -1.74
N ASN A 452 47.59 13.01 -2.22
CA ASN A 452 48.81 13.54 -2.81
C ASN A 452 48.55 13.99 -4.25
N ALA A 453 47.77 13.17 -5.02
CA ALA A 453 47.37 13.54 -6.36
C ALA A 453 46.17 14.51 -6.38
N MET A 454 45.53 14.74 -5.22
CA MET A 454 44.28 15.52 -5.08
C MET A 454 43.20 14.99 -5.98
N THR A 455 42.96 13.69 -5.96
CA THR A 455 41.92 13.00 -6.78
C THR A 455 41.16 11.96 -5.94
N TRP A 456 39.99 11.64 -6.40
CA TRP A 456 39.22 10.51 -5.87
C TRP A 456 38.52 9.72 -6.99
N LYS A 457 38.20 8.48 -6.74
CA LYS A 457 37.46 7.62 -7.64
C LYS A 457 36.67 6.59 -6.87
N TYR A 458 35.76 5.91 -7.58
CA TYR A 458 35.07 4.72 -7.08
C TYR A 458 34.98 3.66 -8.18
N GLU A 459 34.97 2.38 -7.78
CA GLU A 459 34.92 1.22 -8.66
C GLU A 459 33.93 0.18 -8.10
#